data_a05962389bbec6d2880727dfe9f51d24
#
_entry.id   a05962389bbec6d2880727dfe9f51d24
#
_cell.length_a   1.000
_cell.length_b   1.000
_cell.length_c   1.000
_cell.angle_alpha   90.00
_cell.angle_beta   90.00
_cell.angle_gamma   90.00
#
_symmetry.space_group_name_H-M   'P 1'
#
loop_
_entity.id
_entity.type
_entity.pdbx_description
1 polymer ?
#
loop_
_entity_poly.entity_id
_entity_poly.type
_entity_poly.pdbx_seq_one_letter_code
_entity_poly.pdbx_strand_id
1 'polypeptide(L)'
;MYDLNNNSVFEVENEKSNSKLLITVEHAGNLIPKKLNLGLNKEDSSRHISYDIGIKGVALEICKKTDFKCILSKYSRLVVDLNRPHNSKECIREKSDGSIILGNKNLSINEKKERLLNFHIPFHDFITQTINEIKPKVLLSLHSFTPKLNEENINRTWECGVLYGDSLKLGKECIQFLREKNSLCVGDNQPYKIEKGGDYTIPIHGDDRNIPAILIEIRQDLINTIKGQKKWGQLMVSMINSCFLNLLKD
;
A
#
# COMPACT_ATOMS: atom_id res chain seq x y z
N MET A 1 18.87 -18.62 0.08
CA MET A 1 18.54 -17.58 1.09
C MET A 1 18.99 -16.22 0.54
N TYR A 2 18.09 -15.28 0.45
CA TYR A 2 18.43 -13.89 0.06
C TYR A 2 19.27 -13.28 1.19
N ASP A 3 20.45 -12.74 0.85
CA ASP A 3 21.28 -12.02 1.81
C ASP A 3 20.66 -10.64 2.05
N LEU A 4 19.81 -10.56 3.05
CA LEU A 4 19.15 -9.32 3.45
C LEU A 4 20.05 -8.44 4.33
N ASN A 5 21.31 -8.88 4.62
CA ASN A 5 22.37 -8.15 5.32
C ASN A 5 21.86 -7.31 6.51
N ASN A 6 21.23 -7.92 7.50
CA ASN A 6 20.61 -7.26 8.66
C ASN A 6 19.52 -6.22 8.30
N ASN A 7 19.10 -6.13 7.06
CA ASN A 7 18.06 -5.19 6.63
C ASN A 7 16.68 -5.86 6.77
N SER A 8 15.88 -5.36 7.68
CA SER A 8 14.45 -5.62 7.72
C SER A 8 13.83 -5.40 6.34
N VAL A 9 12.82 -6.18 5.97
CA VAL A 9 12.09 -6.05 4.70
C VAL A 9 11.17 -4.82 4.66
N PHE A 10 11.06 -4.09 5.77
CA PHE A 10 10.26 -2.89 5.95
C PHE A 10 11.01 -1.83 6.74
N GLU A 11 10.48 -0.62 6.73
CA GLU A 11 10.84 0.51 7.58
C GLU A 11 9.66 0.82 8.50
N VAL A 12 9.93 1.37 9.68
CA VAL A 12 8.88 1.80 10.62
C VAL A 12 9.13 3.25 10.97
N GLU A 13 8.14 4.10 10.71
CA GLU A 13 8.13 5.47 11.19
C GLU A 13 7.32 5.57 12.46
N ASN A 14 7.72 6.46 13.37
CA ASN A 14 7.13 6.62 14.69
C ASN A 14 7.05 5.29 15.47
N GLU A 15 8.12 4.51 15.47
CA GLU A 15 8.19 3.15 16.02
C GLU A 15 7.69 3.04 17.46
N LYS A 16 7.97 4.05 18.28
CA LYS A 16 7.57 4.08 19.70
C LYS A 16 6.14 4.54 19.94
N SER A 17 5.41 4.91 18.89
CA SER A 17 4.04 5.38 19.02
C SER A 17 3.08 4.27 19.47
N ASN A 18 2.17 4.63 20.36
CA ASN A 18 1.02 3.84 20.78
C ASN A 18 -0.29 4.39 20.20
N SER A 19 -0.22 5.22 19.17
CA SER A 19 -1.38 5.78 18.48
C SER A 19 -2.35 4.69 18.03
N LYS A 20 -3.64 4.98 18.11
CA LYS A 20 -4.71 4.06 17.72
C LYS A 20 -4.99 4.02 16.22
N LEU A 21 -4.18 4.68 15.41
CA LEU A 21 -4.15 4.54 13.97
C LEU A 21 -2.85 3.82 13.55
N LEU A 22 -2.99 2.73 12.81
CA LEU A 22 -1.89 2.07 12.14
C LEU A 22 -1.96 2.37 10.63
N ILE A 23 -0.83 2.83 10.07
CA ILE A 23 -0.69 3.07 8.63
C ILE A 23 0.21 1.99 8.03
N THR A 24 -0.18 1.44 6.87
CA THR A 24 0.62 0.49 6.10
C THR A 24 0.82 0.99 4.67
N VAL A 25 2.00 0.70 4.09
CA VAL A 25 2.34 1.05 2.71
C VAL A 25 3.05 -0.13 2.06
N GLU A 26 2.28 -1.05 1.52
CA GLU A 26 2.73 -2.35 1.02
C GLU A 26 3.65 -2.22 -0.18
N HIS A 27 3.50 -1.15 -0.96
CA HIS A 27 4.26 -0.91 -2.19
C HIS A 27 5.12 0.36 -2.15
N ALA A 28 5.61 0.72 -0.95
CA ALA A 28 6.42 1.93 -0.74
C ALA A 28 7.80 1.86 -1.39
N GLY A 29 8.37 0.66 -1.44
CA GLY A 29 9.75 0.45 -1.85
C GLY A 29 9.92 -0.16 -3.23
N ASN A 30 11.12 0.03 -3.79
CA ASN A 30 11.49 -0.45 -5.10
C ASN A 30 12.83 -1.24 -5.12
N LEU A 31 13.26 -1.74 -3.96
CA LEU A 31 14.48 -2.52 -3.90
C LEU A 31 14.27 -3.90 -4.52
N ILE A 32 15.27 -4.38 -5.21
CA ILE A 32 15.37 -5.76 -5.69
C ILE A 32 16.62 -6.37 -5.04
N PRO A 33 16.50 -7.55 -4.38
CA PRO A 33 17.67 -8.21 -3.79
C PRO A 33 18.77 -8.45 -4.83
N LYS A 34 20.04 -8.20 -4.49
CA LYS A 34 21.17 -8.34 -5.41
C LYS A 34 21.25 -9.71 -6.11
N LYS A 35 20.85 -10.78 -5.40
CA LYS A 35 20.84 -12.15 -5.93
C LYS A 35 19.63 -12.48 -6.82
N LEU A 36 18.66 -11.57 -6.90
CA LEU A 36 17.45 -11.76 -7.68
C LEU A 36 17.51 -10.93 -8.96
N ASN A 37 17.69 -11.58 -10.09
CA ASN A 37 17.58 -10.92 -11.38
C ASN A 37 16.14 -11.06 -11.91
N LEU A 38 15.36 -9.98 -11.86
CA LEU A 38 14.01 -9.95 -12.41
C LEU A 38 13.98 -9.76 -13.95
N GLY A 39 15.13 -9.46 -14.56
CA GLY A 39 15.21 -9.20 -16.00
C GLY A 39 14.54 -7.89 -16.43
N LEU A 40 14.41 -6.92 -15.50
CA LEU A 40 13.81 -5.62 -15.77
C LEU A 40 14.84 -4.66 -16.38
N ASN A 41 14.41 -3.88 -17.34
CA ASN A 41 15.17 -2.72 -17.77
C ASN A 41 14.98 -1.55 -16.76
N LYS A 42 15.75 -0.46 -16.97
CA LYS A 42 15.71 0.70 -16.08
C LYS A 42 14.35 1.41 -16.10
N GLU A 43 13.67 1.43 -17.23
CA GLU A 43 12.35 2.03 -17.38
C GLU A 43 11.31 1.25 -16.57
N ASP A 44 11.20 -0.07 -16.78
CA ASP A 44 10.25 -0.92 -16.06
C ASP A 44 10.45 -0.89 -14.54
N SER A 45 11.71 -0.84 -14.09
CA SER A 45 12.03 -0.77 -12.66
C SER A 45 11.61 0.55 -12.01
N SER A 46 11.38 1.62 -12.79
CA SER A 46 10.93 2.93 -12.32
C SER A 46 9.43 3.19 -12.51
N ARG A 47 8.70 2.27 -13.16
CA ARG A 47 7.26 2.37 -13.39
C ARG A 47 6.43 1.90 -12.20
N HIS A 48 5.15 2.25 -12.23
CA HIS A 48 4.12 1.81 -11.26
C HIS A 48 3.98 0.29 -11.13
N ILE A 49 4.47 -0.48 -12.09
CA ILE A 49 4.50 -1.95 -12.00
C ILE A 49 5.42 -2.45 -10.90
N SER A 50 6.47 -1.68 -10.58
CA SER A 50 7.50 -2.03 -9.58
C SER A 50 7.17 -1.55 -8.18
N TYR A 51 6.55 -0.39 -8.03
CA TYR A 51 6.19 0.23 -6.76
C TYR A 51 5.17 1.36 -6.96
N ASP A 52 4.54 1.79 -5.91
CA ASP A 52 3.56 2.87 -5.95
C ASP A 52 4.27 4.24 -5.89
N ILE A 53 4.36 4.89 -7.06
CA ILE A 53 5.13 6.13 -7.24
C ILE A 53 4.62 7.24 -6.33
N GLY A 54 5.51 7.82 -5.53
CA GLY A 54 5.25 8.97 -4.66
C GLY A 54 4.58 8.65 -3.32
N ILE A 55 4.01 7.46 -3.13
CA ILE A 55 3.23 7.14 -1.92
C ILE A 55 4.07 7.13 -0.64
N LYS A 56 5.34 6.65 -0.71
CA LYS A 56 6.27 6.73 0.40
C LYS A 56 6.43 8.17 0.90
N GLY A 57 6.57 9.13 -0.01
CA GLY A 57 6.72 10.54 0.35
C GLY A 57 5.47 11.12 1.02
N VAL A 58 4.27 10.70 0.61
CA VAL A 58 3.01 11.07 1.26
C VAL A 58 2.95 10.50 2.68
N ALA A 59 3.27 9.22 2.86
CA ALA A 59 3.29 8.57 4.17
C ALA A 59 4.29 9.24 5.13
N LEU A 60 5.51 9.53 4.68
CA LEU A 60 6.52 10.24 5.47
C LEU A 60 6.07 11.66 5.86
N GLU A 61 5.33 12.35 4.99
CA GLU A 61 4.79 13.68 5.32
C GLU A 61 3.68 13.59 6.37
N ILE A 62 2.85 12.55 6.37
CA ILE A 62 1.89 12.28 7.44
C ILE A 62 2.63 12.05 8.77
N CYS A 63 3.64 11.15 8.78
CA CYS A 63 4.40 10.81 9.98
C CYS A 63 5.16 11.99 10.58
N LYS A 64 5.62 12.95 9.77
CA LYS A 64 6.25 14.19 10.24
C LYS A 64 5.29 15.12 10.99
N LYS A 65 3.99 15.01 10.72
CA LYS A 65 2.96 15.91 11.28
C LYS A 65 2.14 15.27 12.38
N THR A 66 2.33 13.97 12.58
CA THR A 66 1.57 13.16 13.51
C THR A 66 2.50 12.17 14.21
N ASP A 67 1.99 11.50 15.22
CA ASP A 67 2.66 10.38 15.88
C ASP A 67 2.19 9.01 15.38
N PHE A 68 1.42 8.95 14.30
CA PHE A 68 0.88 7.68 13.79
C PHE A 68 1.99 6.73 13.37
N LYS A 69 1.94 5.49 13.86
CA LYS A 69 2.88 4.44 13.46
C LYS A 69 2.62 4.04 12.01
N CYS A 70 3.70 4.00 11.21
CA CYS A 70 3.61 3.64 9.80
C CYS A 70 4.64 2.56 9.44
N ILE A 71 4.17 1.48 8.78
CA ILE A 71 4.99 0.36 8.31
C ILE A 71 5.07 0.45 6.79
N LEU A 72 6.29 0.61 6.25
CA LEU A 72 6.53 0.79 4.83
C LEU A 72 7.38 -0.36 4.27
N SER A 73 6.95 -0.98 3.18
CA SER A 73 7.78 -1.97 2.48
C SER A 73 9.04 -1.35 1.88
N LYS A 74 10.11 -2.12 1.77
CA LYS A 74 11.35 -1.70 1.10
C LYS A 74 11.49 -2.25 -0.30
N TYR A 75 10.92 -3.42 -0.56
CA TYR A 75 11.15 -4.17 -1.78
C TYR A 75 10.03 -3.98 -2.79
N SER A 76 10.41 -4.08 -4.08
CA SER A 76 9.48 -4.01 -5.19
C SER A 76 8.39 -5.07 -5.10
N ARG A 77 7.14 -4.70 -5.40
CA ARG A 77 6.02 -5.63 -5.52
C ARG A 77 6.23 -6.72 -6.58
N LEU A 78 7.19 -6.55 -7.48
CA LEU A 78 7.57 -7.57 -8.46
C LEU A 78 8.43 -8.69 -7.86
N VAL A 79 9.05 -8.48 -6.70
CA VAL A 79 9.70 -9.55 -5.93
C VAL A 79 8.65 -10.47 -5.35
N VAL A 80 7.70 -9.90 -4.64
CA VAL A 80 6.46 -10.50 -4.15
C VAL A 80 5.49 -9.38 -3.79
N ASP A 81 4.27 -9.45 -4.27
CA ASP A 81 3.25 -8.43 -3.97
C ASP A 81 2.67 -8.68 -2.57
N LEU A 82 2.97 -7.74 -1.66
CA LEU A 82 2.58 -7.84 -0.25
C LEU A 82 1.07 -7.66 -0.03
N ASN A 83 0.35 -7.07 -1.00
CA ASN A 83 -1.11 -6.95 -0.91
C ASN A 83 -1.85 -8.02 -1.73
N ARG A 84 -1.22 -9.20 -1.92
CA ARG A 84 -1.84 -10.34 -2.59
C ARG A 84 -1.75 -11.61 -1.75
N PRO A 85 -2.79 -12.48 -1.76
CA PRO A 85 -2.73 -13.77 -1.08
C PRO A 85 -1.60 -14.66 -1.62
N HIS A 86 -1.04 -15.50 -0.76
CA HIS A 86 0.10 -16.37 -1.08
C HIS A 86 -0.15 -17.31 -2.25
N ASN A 87 -1.39 -17.76 -2.43
CA ASN A 87 -1.81 -18.67 -3.49
C ASN A 87 -2.28 -17.97 -4.78
N SER A 88 -2.32 -16.64 -4.76
CA SER A 88 -2.68 -15.87 -5.96
C SER A 88 -1.53 -15.87 -6.96
N LYS A 89 -1.85 -16.02 -8.25
CA LYS A 89 -0.90 -15.81 -9.36
C LYS A 89 -0.37 -14.37 -9.40
N GLU A 90 -1.16 -13.44 -8.86
CA GLU A 90 -0.82 -12.03 -8.79
C GLU A 90 0.19 -11.70 -7.67
N CYS A 91 0.45 -12.66 -6.75
CA CYS A 91 1.44 -12.47 -5.69
C CYS A 91 2.88 -12.42 -6.22
N ILE A 92 3.19 -13.22 -7.24
CA ILE A 92 4.48 -13.17 -7.97
C ILE A 92 4.17 -13.15 -9.46
N ARG A 93 3.96 -11.95 -10.01
CA ARG A 93 3.49 -11.74 -11.38
C ARG A 93 4.58 -12.04 -12.40
N GLU A 94 4.24 -12.77 -13.46
CA GLU A 94 5.10 -13.01 -14.62
C GLU A 94 4.98 -11.91 -15.68
N LYS A 95 3.88 -11.12 -15.63
CA LYS A 95 3.59 -9.99 -16.51
C LYS A 95 2.86 -8.89 -15.75
N SER A 96 3.17 -7.64 -16.05
CA SER A 96 2.46 -6.47 -15.49
C SER A 96 2.48 -5.32 -16.49
N ASP A 97 1.31 -4.80 -16.82
CA ASP A 97 1.09 -3.66 -17.73
C ASP A 97 2.00 -3.66 -18.97
N GLY A 98 1.97 -4.76 -19.73
CA GLY A 98 2.74 -4.96 -20.95
C GLY A 98 4.16 -5.50 -20.76
N SER A 99 4.76 -5.34 -19.56
CA SER A 99 6.13 -5.78 -19.29
C SER A 99 6.18 -7.22 -18.80
N ILE A 100 7.13 -7.99 -19.33
CA ILE A 100 7.40 -9.38 -18.92
C ILE A 100 8.48 -9.37 -17.84
N ILE A 101 8.20 -10.02 -16.70
CA ILE A 101 9.15 -10.14 -15.60
C ILE A 101 9.85 -11.51 -15.72
N LEU A 102 10.98 -11.52 -16.44
CA LEU A 102 11.68 -12.75 -16.80
C LEU A 102 12.07 -13.59 -15.57
N GLY A 103 12.54 -12.95 -14.49
CA GLY A 103 12.92 -13.62 -13.25
C GLY A 103 11.76 -14.17 -12.42
N ASN A 104 10.51 -13.99 -12.90
CA ASN A 104 9.32 -14.56 -12.29
C ASN A 104 8.75 -15.73 -13.10
N LYS A 105 9.26 -15.94 -14.32
CA LYS A 105 8.80 -17.06 -15.17
C LYS A 105 9.31 -18.39 -14.64
N ASN A 106 8.43 -19.38 -14.71
CA ASN A 106 8.75 -20.78 -14.41
C ASN A 106 9.37 -21.02 -13.03
N LEU A 107 9.06 -20.18 -12.05
CA LEU A 107 9.54 -20.38 -10.68
C LEU A 107 9.02 -21.70 -10.12
N SER A 108 9.92 -22.49 -9.56
CA SER A 108 9.59 -23.67 -8.77
C SER A 108 8.79 -23.30 -7.52
N ILE A 109 8.10 -24.28 -6.95
CA ILE A 109 7.39 -24.13 -5.66
C ILE A 109 8.35 -23.64 -4.57
N ASN A 110 9.58 -24.15 -4.54
CA ASN A 110 10.59 -23.76 -3.54
C ASN A 110 11.03 -22.30 -3.70
N GLU A 111 11.25 -21.81 -4.91
CA GLU A 111 11.60 -20.40 -5.16
C GLU A 111 10.48 -19.45 -4.77
N LYS A 112 9.22 -19.80 -5.08
CA LYS A 112 8.06 -19.02 -4.63
C LYS A 112 7.96 -19.00 -3.11
N LYS A 113 8.09 -20.17 -2.47
CA LYS A 113 8.09 -20.30 -1.00
C LYS A 113 9.21 -19.49 -0.35
N GLU A 114 10.41 -19.49 -0.94
CA GLU A 114 11.53 -18.70 -0.45
C GLU A 114 11.23 -17.21 -0.47
N ARG A 115 10.59 -16.68 -1.53
CA ARG A 115 10.16 -15.27 -1.57
C ARG A 115 9.11 -14.95 -0.53
N LEU A 116 8.10 -15.81 -0.35
CA LEU A 116 7.10 -15.63 0.69
C LEU A 116 7.71 -15.58 2.09
N LEU A 117 8.60 -16.52 2.41
CA LEU A 117 9.28 -16.62 3.70
C LEU A 117 10.22 -15.45 3.99
N ASN A 118 10.83 -14.85 2.98
CA ASN A 118 11.81 -13.76 3.17
C ASN A 118 11.19 -12.36 3.09
N PHE A 119 10.02 -12.17 2.46
CA PHE A 119 9.46 -10.84 2.23
C PHE A 119 8.02 -10.70 2.71
N HIS A 120 7.12 -11.58 2.28
CA HIS A 120 5.69 -11.45 2.55
C HIS A 120 5.37 -11.77 4.01
N ILE A 121 5.76 -12.94 4.47
CA ILE A 121 5.48 -13.41 5.84
C ILE A 121 6.06 -12.45 6.89
N PRO A 122 7.35 -12.06 6.84
CA PRO A 122 7.90 -11.15 7.85
C PRO A 122 7.21 -9.77 7.89
N PHE A 123 6.75 -9.26 6.75
CA PHE A 123 6.01 -8.00 6.70
C PHE A 123 4.67 -8.11 7.42
N HIS A 124 3.89 -9.15 7.12
CA HIS A 124 2.56 -9.35 7.70
C HIS A 124 2.60 -9.86 9.14
N ASP A 125 3.61 -10.63 9.53
CA ASP A 125 3.85 -11.00 10.93
C ASP A 125 4.13 -9.77 11.78
N PHE A 126 4.93 -8.82 11.26
CA PHE A 126 5.19 -7.57 11.97
C PHE A 126 3.94 -6.68 12.09
N ILE A 127 3.10 -6.61 11.05
CA ILE A 127 1.79 -5.93 11.16
C ILE A 127 0.93 -6.61 12.23
N THR A 128 0.86 -7.94 12.23
CA THR A 128 0.11 -8.72 13.23
C THR A 128 0.60 -8.46 14.65
N GLN A 129 1.92 -8.49 14.87
CA GLN A 129 2.53 -8.16 16.15
C GLN A 129 2.18 -6.73 16.57
N THR A 130 2.34 -5.77 15.67
CA THR A 130 2.02 -4.35 15.93
C THR A 130 0.55 -4.18 16.31
N ILE A 131 -0.38 -4.83 15.60
CA ILE A 131 -1.81 -4.79 15.92
C ILE A 131 -2.08 -5.32 17.34
N ASN A 132 -1.44 -6.43 17.71
CA ASN A 132 -1.60 -7.02 19.05
C ASN A 132 -1.05 -6.12 20.15
N GLU A 133 0.03 -5.39 19.89
CA GLU A 133 0.68 -4.47 20.83
C GLU A 133 -0.11 -3.18 21.03
N ILE A 134 -0.39 -2.43 19.95
CA ILE A 134 -1.00 -1.10 20.06
C ILE A 134 -2.52 -1.12 20.04
N LYS A 135 -3.15 -2.24 19.60
CA LYS A 135 -4.58 -2.41 19.45
C LYS A 135 -5.23 -1.23 18.73
N PRO A 136 -4.90 -1.03 17.45
CA PRO A 136 -5.37 0.12 16.70
C PRO A 136 -6.90 0.07 16.55
N LYS A 137 -7.53 1.23 16.54
CA LYS A 137 -8.96 1.43 16.29
C LYS A 137 -9.25 1.60 14.79
N VAL A 138 -8.23 1.94 14.00
CA VAL A 138 -8.33 2.12 12.54
C VAL A 138 -7.04 1.62 11.89
N LEU A 139 -7.19 0.95 10.74
CA LEU A 139 -6.12 0.61 9.82
C LEU A 139 -6.27 1.45 8.53
N LEU A 140 -5.21 2.14 8.13
CA LEU A 140 -5.15 2.91 6.89
C LEU A 140 -4.04 2.36 6.00
N SER A 141 -4.39 1.78 4.86
CA SER A 141 -3.42 1.40 3.83
C SER A 141 -3.31 2.51 2.78
N LEU A 142 -2.08 2.86 2.38
CA LEU A 142 -1.81 3.92 1.42
C LEU A 142 -1.16 3.36 0.15
N HIS A 143 -1.78 3.68 -0.99
CA HIS A 143 -1.35 3.26 -2.32
C HIS A 143 -1.37 4.40 -3.33
N SER A 144 -0.78 4.17 -4.48
CA SER A 144 -0.95 5.05 -5.63
C SER A 144 -1.17 4.27 -6.92
N PHE A 145 -1.97 4.85 -7.82
CA PHE A 145 -2.30 4.24 -9.11
C PHE A 145 -1.87 5.13 -10.29
N THR A 146 -1.63 4.48 -11.44
CA THR A 146 -1.33 5.18 -12.70
C THR A 146 -2.59 5.78 -13.32
N PRO A 147 -2.52 7.00 -13.91
CA PRO A 147 -3.65 7.60 -14.61
C PRO A 147 -4.07 6.82 -15.87
N LYS A 148 -3.17 5.99 -16.41
CA LYS A 148 -3.42 5.15 -17.58
C LYS A 148 -2.54 3.91 -17.53
N LEU A 149 -3.11 2.75 -17.83
CA LEU A 149 -2.35 1.52 -18.10
C LEU A 149 -1.99 1.45 -19.59
N ASN A 150 -0.83 0.85 -19.90
CA ASN A 150 -0.42 0.64 -21.29
C ASN A 150 -1.35 -0.35 -22.02
N GLU A 151 -1.88 -1.34 -21.26
CA GLU A 151 -2.78 -2.36 -21.80
C GLU A 151 -4.25 -1.89 -21.86
N GLU A 152 -4.60 -0.78 -21.22
CA GLU A 152 -5.96 -0.22 -21.23
C GLU A 152 -6.00 1.09 -22.03
N ASN A 153 -6.99 1.25 -22.89
CA ASN A 153 -7.20 2.52 -23.62
C ASN A 153 -8.16 3.46 -22.89
N ILE A 154 -8.20 3.37 -21.56
CA ILE A 154 -9.10 4.15 -20.70
C ILE A 154 -8.27 5.02 -19.77
N ASN A 155 -8.55 6.32 -19.76
CA ASN A 155 -7.98 7.24 -18.79
C ASN A 155 -8.74 7.14 -17.47
N ARG A 156 -8.03 7.04 -16.37
CA ARG A 156 -8.57 7.05 -15.01
C ARG A 156 -8.68 8.49 -14.53
N THR A 157 -9.89 9.01 -14.49
CA THR A 157 -10.16 10.43 -14.21
C THR A 157 -10.11 10.78 -12.72
N TRP A 158 -10.24 9.80 -11.83
CA TRP A 158 -10.19 10.02 -10.38
C TRP A 158 -8.83 10.56 -9.94
N GLU A 159 -8.83 11.54 -9.05
CA GLU A 159 -7.61 12.06 -8.42
C GLU A 159 -7.18 11.14 -7.25
N CYS A 160 -8.17 10.56 -6.57
CA CYS A 160 -7.96 9.50 -5.59
C CYS A 160 -9.14 8.54 -5.56
N GLY A 161 -8.90 7.36 -5.01
CA GLY A 161 -9.92 6.38 -4.67
C GLY A 161 -9.95 6.11 -3.18
N VAL A 162 -11.13 5.85 -2.65
CA VAL A 162 -11.31 5.32 -1.30
C VAL A 162 -11.90 3.92 -1.44
N LEU A 163 -11.13 2.92 -1.03
CA LEU A 163 -11.49 1.52 -1.10
C LEU A 163 -11.74 1.00 0.31
N TYR A 164 -12.79 0.25 0.46
CA TYR A 164 -13.18 -0.34 1.74
C TYR A 164 -13.86 -1.70 1.52
N GLY A 165 -13.61 -2.62 2.44
CA GLY A 165 -14.31 -3.89 2.55
C GLY A 165 -15.57 -3.71 3.40
N ASP A 166 -15.53 -4.18 4.64
CA ASP A 166 -16.66 -4.12 5.57
C ASP A 166 -16.85 -2.71 6.19
N SER A 167 -15.89 -1.80 6.02
CA SER A 167 -15.89 -0.45 6.62
C SER A 167 -16.65 0.61 5.80
N LEU A 168 -17.85 0.27 5.30
CA LEU A 168 -18.69 1.11 4.45
C LEU A 168 -18.87 2.53 4.99
N LYS A 169 -19.25 2.66 6.28
CA LYS A 169 -19.52 3.97 6.90
C LYS A 169 -18.29 4.87 6.84
N LEU A 170 -17.14 4.35 7.30
CA LEU A 170 -15.88 5.08 7.31
C LEU A 170 -15.44 5.48 5.89
N GLY A 171 -15.56 4.56 4.92
CA GLY A 171 -15.26 4.83 3.51
C GLY A 171 -16.11 5.98 2.95
N LYS A 172 -17.42 5.97 3.22
CA LYS A 172 -18.34 7.04 2.76
C LYS A 172 -18.05 8.40 3.41
N GLU A 173 -17.71 8.44 4.70
CA GLU A 173 -17.30 9.67 5.39
C GLU A 173 -16.02 10.26 4.77
N CYS A 174 -15.02 9.43 4.45
CA CYS A 174 -13.81 9.87 3.77
C CYS A 174 -14.08 10.39 2.35
N ILE A 175 -14.93 9.70 1.57
CA ILE A 175 -15.32 10.13 0.23
C ILE A 175 -16.03 11.49 0.29
N GLN A 176 -16.96 11.64 1.21
CA GLN A 176 -17.70 12.90 1.41
C GLN A 176 -16.74 14.04 1.76
N PHE A 177 -15.83 13.83 2.73
CA PHE A 177 -14.82 14.82 3.10
C PHE A 177 -13.97 15.27 1.91
N LEU A 178 -13.46 14.30 1.13
CA LEU A 178 -12.57 14.59 0.00
C LEU A 178 -13.31 15.30 -1.14
N ARG A 179 -14.56 14.96 -1.42
CA ARG A 179 -15.38 15.61 -2.45
C ARG A 179 -15.82 17.01 -2.05
N GLU A 180 -16.45 17.16 -0.89
CA GLU A 180 -17.08 18.40 -0.46
C GLU A 180 -16.07 19.44 0.03
N LYS A 181 -15.08 19.02 0.82
CA LYS A 181 -14.11 19.93 1.42
C LYS A 181 -12.96 20.29 0.49
N ASN A 182 -12.66 19.47 -0.51
CA ASN A 182 -11.49 19.63 -1.35
C ASN A 182 -11.79 19.62 -2.85
N SER A 183 -13.05 19.47 -3.25
CA SER A 183 -13.49 19.48 -4.65
C SER A 183 -12.76 18.45 -5.53
N LEU A 184 -12.38 17.30 -4.97
CA LEU A 184 -11.66 16.26 -5.69
C LEU A 184 -12.61 15.33 -6.43
N CYS A 185 -12.15 14.80 -7.57
CA CYS A 185 -12.79 13.68 -8.24
C CYS A 185 -12.39 12.37 -7.52
N VAL A 186 -13.26 11.88 -6.63
CA VAL A 186 -13.00 10.73 -5.77
C VAL A 186 -13.73 9.49 -6.25
N GLY A 187 -13.00 8.40 -6.47
CA GLY A 187 -13.53 7.08 -6.77
C GLY A 187 -14.07 6.40 -5.50
N ASP A 188 -15.28 5.87 -5.59
CA ASP A 188 -15.92 5.07 -4.56
C ASP A 188 -15.73 3.60 -4.93
N ASN A 189 -14.78 2.90 -4.26
CA ASN A 189 -14.27 1.61 -4.71
C ASN A 189 -13.85 1.66 -6.20
N GLN A 190 -13.07 2.69 -6.56
CA GLN A 190 -12.50 2.93 -7.88
C GLN A 190 -11.09 3.55 -7.72
N PRO A 191 -10.13 3.29 -8.62
CA PRO A 191 -10.21 2.45 -9.82
C PRO A 191 -10.16 0.94 -9.53
N TYR A 192 -10.05 0.55 -8.28
CA TYR A 192 -10.04 -0.83 -7.80
C TYR A 192 -11.11 -1.02 -6.72
N LYS A 193 -11.39 -2.27 -6.39
CA LYS A 193 -12.30 -2.66 -5.30
C LYS A 193 -11.59 -3.69 -4.43
N ILE A 194 -11.78 -3.60 -3.11
CA ILE A 194 -11.28 -4.62 -2.19
C ILE A 194 -12.03 -5.93 -2.44
N GLU A 195 -11.27 -7.00 -2.67
CA GLU A 195 -11.81 -8.34 -2.92
C GLU A 195 -11.24 -9.34 -1.92
N LYS A 196 -12.11 -10.01 -1.17
CA LYS A 196 -11.72 -11.16 -0.34
C LYS A 196 -11.10 -12.25 -1.23
N GLY A 197 -9.86 -12.66 -0.92
CA GLY A 197 -9.10 -13.61 -1.75
C GLY A 197 -8.37 -12.99 -2.93
N GLY A 198 -8.60 -11.71 -3.25
CA GLY A 198 -7.85 -10.92 -4.24
C GLY A 198 -6.85 -9.97 -3.59
N ASP A 199 -7.22 -9.32 -2.50
CA ASP A 199 -6.38 -8.44 -1.68
C ASP A 199 -6.00 -9.13 -0.35
N TYR A 200 -4.99 -8.59 0.34
CA TYR A 200 -4.50 -9.18 1.58
C TYR A 200 -4.65 -8.26 2.80
N THR A 201 -4.11 -7.05 2.75
CA THR A 201 -3.99 -6.20 3.95
C THR A 201 -5.33 -5.84 4.57
N ILE A 202 -6.26 -5.25 3.81
CA ILE A 202 -7.57 -4.86 4.36
C ILE A 202 -8.39 -6.08 4.78
N PRO A 203 -8.55 -7.15 3.96
CA PRO A 203 -9.28 -8.33 4.38
C PRO A 203 -8.73 -9.00 5.65
N ILE A 204 -7.41 -9.20 5.73
CA ILE A 204 -6.78 -10.00 6.78
C ILE A 204 -6.53 -9.20 8.08
N HIS A 205 -6.05 -7.96 7.94
CA HIS A 205 -5.69 -7.14 9.10
C HIS A 205 -6.79 -6.18 9.55
N GLY A 206 -7.74 -5.86 8.66
CA GLY A 206 -8.91 -5.06 8.95
C GLY A 206 -10.16 -5.91 9.20
N ASP A 207 -10.79 -6.37 8.11
CA ASP A 207 -12.12 -6.99 8.13
C ASP A 207 -12.18 -8.24 9.02
N ASP A 208 -11.27 -9.20 8.85
CA ASP A 208 -11.24 -10.45 9.64
C ASP A 208 -10.92 -10.22 11.13
N ARG A 209 -10.39 -9.04 11.48
CA ARG A 209 -10.11 -8.64 12.87
C ARG A 209 -11.15 -7.66 13.44
N ASN A 210 -12.16 -7.29 12.66
CA ASN A 210 -13.15 -6.27 13.02
C ASN A 210 -12.51 -4.92 13.38
N ILE A 211 -11.40 -4.57 12.72
CA ILE A 211 -10.76 -3.26 12.81
C ILE A 211 -11.25 -2.43 11.62
N PRO A 212 -11.91 -1.28 11.83
CA PRO A 212 -12.26 -0.37 10.75
C PRO A 212 -11.05 -0.07 9.86
N ALA A 213 -11.18 -0.37 8.57
CA ALA A 213 -10.05 -0.30 7.65
C ALA A 213 -10.45 0.28 6.29
N ILE A 214 -9.61 1.17 5.76
CA ILE A 214 -9.72 1.69 4.40
C ILE A 214 -8.37 1.68 3.70
N LEU A 215 -8.43 1.66 2.38
CA LEU A 215 -7.28 1.84 1.51
C LEU A 215 -7.50 3.09 0.67
N ILE A 216 -6.53 4.00 0.69
CA ILE A 216 -6.53 5.21 -0.15
C ILE A 216 -5.58 4.98 -1.33
N GLU A 217 -6.11 5.16 -2.52
CA GLU A 217 -5.37 5.19 -3.78
C GLU A 217 -5.21 6.63 -4.24
N ILE A 218 -4.00 7.14 -4.40
CA ILE A 218 -3.75 8.49 -4.93
C ILE A 218 -3.19 8.38 -6.34
N ARG A 219 -3.73 9.16 -7.29
CA ARG A 219 -3.19 9.12 -8.65
C ARG A 219 -1.76 9.63 -8.68
N GLN A 220 -0.82 8.82 -9.16
CA GLN A 220 0.63 8.99 -9.00
C GLN A 220 1.17 10.30 -9.59
N ASP A 221 0.58 10.82 -10.67
CA ASP A 221 0.99 12.08 -11.29
C ASP A 221 0.80 13.30 -10.36
N LEU A 222 -0.08 13.20 -9.36
CA LEU A 222 -0.33 14.22 -8.35
C LEU A 222 0.70 14.20 -7.21
N ILE A 223 1.46 13.10 -7.06
CA ILE A 223 2.41 12.87 -5.96
C ILE A 223 3.82 12.45 -6.44
N ASN A 224 4.10 12.55 -7.74
CA ASN A 224 5.43 12.26 -8.30
C ASN A 224 6.48 13.33 -7.98
N THR A 225 6.09 14.44 -7.32
CA THR A 225 6.97 15.51 -6.87
C THR A 225 6.89 15.72 -5.36
N ILE A 226 7.96 16.25 -4.75
CA ILE A 226 7.98 16.59 -3.32
C ILE A 226 6.83 17.57 -2.96
N LYS A 227 6.52 18.52 -3.83
CA LYS A 227 5.40 19.46 -3.62
C LYS A 227 4.07 18.74 -3.58
N GLY A 228 3.83 17.80 -4.51
CA GLY A 228 2.64 16.98 -4.54
C GLY A 228 2.51 16.09 -3.29
N GLN A 229 3.62 15.42 -2.90
CA GLN A 229 3.66 14.58 -1.70
C GLN A 229 3.32 15.35 -0.43
N LYS A 230 3.87 16.57 -0.27
CA LYS A 230 3.54 17.45 0.86
C LYS A 230 2.07 17.88 0.86
N LYS A 231 1.54 18.29 -0.30
CA LYS A 231 0.13 18.69 -0.44
C LYS A 231 -0.80 17.53 -0.05
N TRP A 232 -0.56 16.34 -0.59
CA TRP A 232 -1.40 15.18 -0.31
C TRP A 232 -1.21 14.63 1.10
N GLY A 233 0.01 14.66 1.66
CA GLY A 233 0.25 14.31 3.05
C GLY A 233 -0.54 15.18 4.02
N GLN A 234 -0.56 16.51 3.80
CA GLN A 234 -1.36 17.45 4.58
C GLN A 234 -2.86 17.19 4.45
N LEU A 235 -3.33 16.88 3.23
CA LEU A 235 -4.73 16.54 2.98
C LEU A 235 -5.13 15.26 3.72
N MET A 236 -4.27 14.23 3.70
CA MET A 236 -4.53 12.98 4.44
C MET A 236 -4.60 13.23 5.95
N VAL A 237 -3.71 14.04 6.51
CA VAL A 237 -3.79 14.45 7.94
C VAL A 237 -5.12 15.13 8.24
N SER A 238 -5.59 16.03 7.37
CA SER A 238 -6.88 16.70 7.53
C SER A 238 -8.06 15.73 7.44
N MET A 239 -8.02 14.78 6.53
CA MET A 239 -9.02 13.70 6.40
C MET A 239 -9.05 12.81 7.66
N ILE A 240 -7.89 12.37 8.13
CA ILE A 240 -7.76 11.55 9.34
C ILE A 240 -8.37 12.29 10.54
N ASN A 241 -8.01 13.55 10.74
CA ASN A 241 -8.53 14.37 11.84
C ASN A 241 -10.04 14.61 11.74
N SER A 242 -10.61 14.64 10.54
CA SER A 242 -12.06 14.82 10.35
C SER A 242 -12.84 13.54 10.49
N CYS A 243 -12.39 12.46 9.83
CA CYS A 243 -13.17 11.24 9.68
C CYS A 243 -12.87 10.19 10.77
N PHE A 244 -11.64 10.17 11.34
CA PHE A 244 -11.24 9.13 12.30
C PHE A 244 -11.28 9.61 13.75
N LEU A 245 -11.44 10.92 13.99
CA LEU A 245 -11.34 11.50 15.34
C LEU A 245 -12.21 10.77 16.38
N ASN A 246 -13.44 10.42 16.02
CA ASN A 246 -14.36 9.76 16.95
C ASN A 246 -14.00 8.28 17.21
N LEU A 247 -13.32 7.64 16.26
CA LEU A 247 -12.82 6.27 16.42
C LEU A 247 -11.52 6.23 17.23
N LEU A 248 -10.70 7.29 17.14
CA LEU A 248 -9.40 7.37 17.80
C LEU A 248 -9.48 7.87 19.25
N LYS A 249 -10.62 8.44 19.67
CA LYS A 249 -10.89 8.75 21.07
C LYS A 249 -11.17 7.46 21.84
N ASP A 250 -10.59 7.32 23.01
CA ASP A 250 -10.79 6.19 23.92
C ASP A 250 -12.22 6.06 24.44
#